data_c1ef804f38cf797c214fb7ea18786fbb
#
_entry.id   c1ef804f38cf797c214fb7ea18786fbb
#
_cell.length_a   1.000
_cell.length_b   1.000
_cell.length_c   1.000
_cell.angle_alpha   90.00
_cell.angle_beta   90.00
_cell.angle_gamma   90.00
#
_symmetry.space_group_name_H-M   'P 1'
#
loop_
_entity.id
_entity.type
_entity.pdbx_description
1 polymer ?
#
loop_
_entity_poly.entity_id
_entity_poly.type
_entity_poly.pdbx_seq_one_letter_code
_entity_poly.pdbx_strand_id
1 'polypeptide(L)'
;MIYIDDVSWDKDGLVPAIAQDAESGVVLMVAWMNREALQLTIDENRAIYWSRSRQKIWRKGEESGYIQELIELRLDCDSDVILMKVN
;
A
#
# COMPACT_ATOMS: atom_id res chain seq x y z
N MET A 1 -10.93 -3.12 -7.99
CA MET A 1 -10.60 -2.80 -6.59
C MET A 1 -10.67 -4.07 -5.77
N ILE A 2 -9.85 -4.18 -4.74
CA ILE A 2 -9.80 -5.37 -3.88
C ILE A 2 -10.62 -5.15 -2.61
N TYR A 3 -10.97 -6.25 -1.95
CA TYR A 3 -11.58 -6.20 -0.62
C TYR A 3 -10.54 -6.54 0.44
N ILE A 4 -10.56 -5.81 1.54
CA ILE A 4 -9.62 -6.01 2.64
C ILE A 4 -9.66 -7.46 3.16
N ASP A 5 -10.84 -8.04 3.20
CA ASP A 5 -11.02 -9.40 3.73
C ASP A 5 -10.44 -10.48 2.80
N ASP A 6 -10.11 -10.12 1.56
CA ASP A 6 -9.48 -11.05 0.60
C ASP A 6 -7.97 -11.15 0.76
N VAL A 7 -7.36 -10.26 1.55
CA VAL A 7 -5.92 -10.24 1.74
C VAL A 7 -5.48 -11.32 2.71
N SER A 8 -4.46 -12.07 2.30
CA SER A 8 -3.86 -13.11 3.15
C SER A 8 -2.73 -12.50 3.96
N TRP A 9 -3.07 -11.92 5.11
CA TRP A 9 -2.11 -11.29 6.02
C TRP A 9 -1.16 -12.33 6.59
N ASP A 10 0.11 -11.96 6.81
CA ASP A 10 1.06 -12.88 7.43
C ASP A 10 0.79 -13.03 8.94
N LYS A 11 1.65 -13.77 9.63
CA LYS A 11 1.49 -14.03 11.07
C LYS A 11 1.53 -12.76 11.92
N ASP A 12 2.13 -11.70 11.40
CA ASP A 12 2.23 -10.41 12.09
C ASP A 12 1.17 -9.40 11.63
N GLY A 13 0.25 -9.85 10.76
CA GLY A 13 -0.79 -9.00 10.21
C GLY A 13 -0.30 -8.05 9.13
N LEU A 14 0.78 -8.40 8.44
CA LEU A 14 1.41 -7.56 7.42
C LEU A 14 1.46 -8.25 6.06
N VAL A 15 1.52 -7.43 5.02
CA VAL A 15 1.87 -7.88 3.66
C VAL A 15 2.75 -6.83 3.02
N PRO A 16 3.64 -7.22 2.08
CA PRO A 16 4.37 -6.25 1.28
C PRO A 16 3.41 -5.46 0.39
N ALA A 17 3.73 -4.19 0.19
CA ALA A 17 2.99 -3.32 -0.69
C ALA A 17 3.96 -2.66 -1.66
N ILE A 18 3.69 -2.82 -2.95
CA ILE A 18 4.53 -2.29 -4.03
C ILE A 18 3.82 -1.08 -4.61
N ALA A 19 4.54 0.04 -4.74
CA ALA A 19 4.04 1.21 -5.44
C ALA A 19 4.70 1.26 -6.82
N GLN A 20 3.86 1.29 -7.85
CA GLN A 20 4.27 1.33 -9.24
C GLN A 20 3.66 2.57 -9.89
N ASP A 21 4.48 3.30 -10.65
CA ASP A 21 3.95 4.45 -11.39
C ASP A 21 2.95 3.98 -12.42
N ALA A 22 1.74 4.53 -12.37
CA ALA A 22 0.63 4.08 -13.23
C ALA A 22 0.88 4.38 -14.70
N GLU A 23 1.66 5.40 -15.01
CA GLU A 23 1.92 5.82 -16.37
C GLU A 23 3.12 5.10 -16.99
N SER A 24 4.25 5.08 -16.29
CA SER A 24 5.49 4.52 -16.83
C SER A 24 5.69 3.03 -16.53
N GLY A 25 5.02 2.50 -15.51
CA GLY A 25 5.22 1.15 -15.04
C GLY A 25 6.44 0.96 -14.15
N VAL A 26 7.15 2.04 -13.82
CA VAL A 26 8.34 1.96 -12.97
C VAL A 26 7.93 1.62 -11.54
N VAL A 27 8.62 0.64 -10.94
CA VAL A 27 8.43 0.33 -9.53
C VAL A 27 9.12 1.41 -8.71
N LEU A 28 8.35 2.09 -7.86
CA LEU A 28 8.83 3.24 -7.09
C LEU A 28 9.38 2.85 -5.73
N MET A 29 8.70 1.93 -5.05
CA MET A 29 9.14 1.48 -3.73
C MET A 29 8.38 0.23 -3.30
N VAL A 30 8.91 -0.42 -2.27
CA VAL A 30 8.25 -1.53 -1.59
C VAL A 30 8.27 -1.22 -0.10
N ALA A 31 7.13 -1.37 0.55
CA ALA A 31 7.00 -1.18 1.99
C ALA A 31 6.00 -2.20 2.54
N TRP A 32 5.43 -1.93 3.70
CA TRP A 32 4.52 -2.86 4.35
C TRP A 32 3.17 -2.19 4.58
N MET A 33 2.12 -3.00 4.60
CA MET A 33 0.80 -2.58 5.04
C MET A 33 0.26 -3.56 6.06
N ASN A 34 -0.42 -3.02 7.07
CA ASN A 34 -1.34 -3.80 7.89
C ASN A 34 -2.76 -3.49 7.43
N ARG A 35 -3.74 -4.09 8.08
CA ARG A 35 -5.15 -3.90 7.72
C ARG A 35 -5.55 -2.43 7.81
N GLU A 36 -5.11 -1.72 8.84
CA GLU A 36 -5.41 -0.31 9.02
C GLU A 36 -4.82 0.55 7.89
N ALA A 37 -3.57 0.29 7.52
CA ALA A 37 -2.92 1.04 6.44
C ALA A 37 -3.66 0.86 5.12
N LEU A 38 -4.09 -0.37 4.81
CA LEU A 38 -4.85 -0.63 3.60
C LEU A 38 -6.21 0.07 3.62
N GLN A 39 -6.91 0.03 4.76
CA GLN A 39 -8.19 0.71 4.88
C GLN A 39 -8.03 2.22 4.68
N LEU A 40 -7.02 2.82 5.28
CA LEU A 40 -6.74 4.25 5.12
C LEU A 40 -6.35 4.59 3.68
N THR A 41 -5.59 3.71 3.02
CA THR A 41 -5.24 3.89 1.61
C THR A 41 -6.49 3.98 0.74
N ILE A 42 -7.44 3.09 0.98
CA ILE A 42 -8.71 3.09 0.24
C ILE A 42 -9.52 4.35 0.57
N ASP A 43 -9.63 4.70 1.83
CA ASP A 43 -10.45 5.82 2.29
C ASP A 43 -9.89 7.17 1.85
N GLU A 44 -8.56 7.32 1.90
CA GLU A 44 -7.92 8.61 1.57
C GLU A 44 -7.43 8.70 0.13
N ASN A 45 -7.52 7.58 -0.61
CA ASN A 45 -7.12 7.50 -2.03
C ASN A 45 -5.65 7.89 -2.25
N ARG A 46 -4.78 7.48 -1.33
CA ARG A 46 -3.34 7.74 -1.39
C ARG A 46 -2.60 6.60 -0.70
N ALA A 47 -1.32 6.39 -1.08
CA ALA A 47 -0.52 5.32 -0.51
C ALA A 47 -0.22 5.61 0.98
N ILE A 48 -0.64 4.69 1.82
CA ILE A 48 -0.42 4.74 3.27
C ILE A 48 0.13 3.38 3.68
N TYR A 49 1.21 3.41 4.44
CA TYR A 49 1.97 2.21 4.79
C TYR A 49 2.00 2.02 6.30
N TRP A 50 2.44 0.82 6.70
CA TRP A 50 2.78 0.52 8.09
C TRP A 50 4.30 0.52 8.23
N SER A 51 4.82 1.35 9.12
CA SER A 51 6.25 1.35 9.42
C SER A 51 6.54 0.31 10.51
N ARG A 52 7.25 -0.76 10.13
CA ARG A 52 7.63 -1.81 11.08
C ARG A 52 8.61 -1.30 12.13
N SER A 53 9.56 -0.47 11.73
CA SER A 53 10.57 0.03 12.64
C SER A 53 10.00 1.00 13.67
N ARG A 54 9.02 1.79 13.28
CA ARG A 54 8.39 2.81 14.16
C ARG A 54 7.08 2.32 14.77
N GLN A 55 6.57 1.19 14.32
CA GLN A 55 5.29 0.61 14.78
C GLN A 55 4.16 1.63 14.70
N LYS A 56 4.03 2.27 13.53
CA LYS A 56 2.97 3.26 13.31
C LYS A 56 2.61 3.38 11.83
N ILE A 57 1.46 3.98 11.57
CA ILE A 57 1.00 4.35 10.23
C ILE A 57 1.93 5.43 9.66
N TRP A 58 2.25 5.29 8.38
CA TRP A 58 3.08 6.24 7.66
C TRP A 58 2.38 6.64 6.35
N ARG A 59 2.02 7.91 6.25
CA ARG A 59 1.42 8.48 5.04
C ARG A 59 2.54 9.00 4.13
N LYS A 60 2.72 8.33 3.00
CA LYS A 60 3.76 8.71 2.04
C LYS A 60 3.53 10.15 1.57
N GLY A 61 4.57 10.97 1.67
CA GLY A 61 4.52 12.36 1.23
C GLY A 61 3.98 13.36 2.24
N GLU A 62 3.64 12.93 3.45
CA GLU A 62 3.09 13.83 4.47
C GLU A 62 4.08 14.93 4.85
N GLU A 63 5.38 14.60 4.92
CA GLU A 63 6.42 15.58 5.22
C GLU A 63 7.08 16.14 3.97
N SER A 64 7.33 15.29 2.97
CA SER A 64 8.03 15.69 1.75
C SER A 64 7.13 16.37 0.72
N GLY A 65 5.83 16.22 0.82
CA GLY A 65 4.88 16.72 -0.15
C GLY A 65 4.69 15.83 -1.38
N TYR A 66 5.47 14.75 -1.51
CA TYR A 66 5.38 13.85 -2.67
C TYR A 66 4.45 12.68 -2.36
N ILE A 67 3.15 12.96 -2.33
CA ILE A 67 2.15 11.93 -2.10
C ILE A 67 2.05 11.00 -3.32
N GLN A 68 1.60 9.78 -3.06
CA GLN A 68 1.32 8.80 -4.12
C GLN A 68 -0.19 8.64 -4.20
N GLU A 69 -0.79 9.30 -5.18
CA GLU A 69 -2.24 9.20 -5.40
C GLU A 69 -2.58 7.82 -5.93
N LEU A 70 -3.55 7.17 -5.31
CA LEU A 70 -3.96 5.83 -5.68
C LEU A 70 -4.79 5.85 -6.97
N ILE A 71 -4.33 5.09 -7.97
CA ILE A 71 -5.07 4.89 -9.22
C ILE A 71 -5.72 3.52 -9.23
N GLU A 72 -5.00 2.49 -8.79
CA GLU A 72 -5.52 1.13 -8.81
C GLU A 72 -4.88 0.30 -7.72
N LEU A 73 -5.65 -0.62 -7.13
CA LEU A 73 -5.18 -1.61 -6.17
C LEU A 73 -5.38 -3.00 -6.74
N ARG A 74 -4.36 -3.84 -6.62
CA ARG A 74 -4.42 -5.24 -7.02
C ARG A 74 -3.77 -6.13 -5.98
N LEU A 75 -4.23 -7.38 -5.91
CA LEU A 75 -3.57 -8.45 -5.17
C LEU A 75 -2.85 -9.35 -6.15
N ASP A 76 -1.74 -9.94 -5.70
CA ASP A 76 -1.07 -10.96 -6.51
C ASP A 76 -1.86 -12.29 -6.47
N CYS A 77 -1.33 -13.33 -7.13
CA CYS A 77 -2.04 -14.61 -7.28
C CYS A 77 -2.34 -15.29 -5.95
N ASP A 78 -1.51 -15.07 -4.92
CA ASP A 78 -1.70 -15.67 -3.60
C ASP A 78 -2.40 -14.75 -2.62
N SER A 79 -2.76 -13.54 -3.04
CA SER A 79 -3.41 -12.52 -2.21
C SER A 79 -2.57 -12.07 -1.01
N ASP A 80 -1.25 -12.21 -1.08
CA ASP A 80 -0.32 -11.88 0.00
C ASP A 80 0.64 -10.74 -0.34
N VAL A 81 0.45 -10.08 -1.47
CA VAL A 81 1.19 -8.87 -1.87
C VAL A 81 0.20 -7.89 -2.49
N ILE A 82 0.31 -6.63 -2.11
CA ILE A 82 -0.53 -5.57 -2.66
C ILE A 82 0.27 -4.81 -3.70
N LEU A 83 -0.29 -4.62 -4.88
CA LEU A 83 0.25 -3.73 -5.90
C LEU A 83 -0.63 -2.49 -5.98
N MET A 84 -0.01 -1.33 -5.77
CA MET A 84 -0.68 -0.05 -5.96
C MET A 84 -0.13 0.60 -7.21
N LYS A 85 -1.01 0.95 -8.14
CA LYS A 85 -0.64 1.84 -9.23
C LYS A 85 -0.94 3.26 -8.77
N VAL A 86 0.06 4.11 -8.80
CA VAL A 86 -0.01 5.45 -8.23
C VAL A 86 0.42 6.51 -9.25
N ASN A 87 -0.02 7.71 -8.97
CA ASN A 87 0.30 8.85 -9.82
C ASN A 87 1.31 9.78 -9.14
#